data_035d447b2da56a2873b7b9b5074b14c0
#
_entry.id   035d447b2da56a2873b7b9b5074b14c0
#
_cell.length_a   1.000
_cell.length_b   1.000
_cell.length_c   1.000
_cell.angle_alpha   90.00
_cell.angle_beta   90.00
_cell.angle_gamma   90.00
#
_symmetry.space_group_name_H-M   'P 1'
#
loop_
_entity.id
_entity.type
_entity.pdbx_description
1 polymer ?
#
loop_
_entity_poly.entity_id
_entity_poly.type
_entity_poly.pdbx_seq_one_letter_code
_entity_poly.pdbx_strand_id
1 'polypeptide(L)'
;MKKDALILVRGGGDLATGTVHRLWSAGLRVLVLEAEHPAAIRRQVSLCEAVYEGETAVEGLRAVRIETLAQAEEVWKQNAVPVLVDPQGKSIAPAKPDVLVDAILAKKNLGTTRDMAPLTIALGPGFTAGQDVDVVVETKRGHRLGRIIREGSAIPDTGIPGIIGGYGKERVIHAGTAGIFMDLRKIGDIVEAGETIAQIRTADGAMISVTTQITGILRGLLRSSYPVTPGFKVADIDPRKEELSNCFLISDKARCIAGSVLELVCTQLWK
;
A
#
# COMPACT_ATOMS: atom_id res chain seq x y z
N MET A 1 -16.20 -23.39 -5.06
CA MET A 1 -15.50 -22.11 -5.27
C MET A 1 -15.53 -21.77 -6.75
N LYS A 2 -15.91 -20.54 -7.10
CA LYS A 2 -15.94 -20.05 -8.49
C LYS A 2 -14.50 -20.00 -9.01
N LYS A 3 -14.15 -20.85 -10.01
CA LYS A 3 -12.77 -20.98 -10.52
C LYS A 3 -12.18 -19.72 -11.13
N ASP A 4 -13.03 -18.82 -11.65
CA ASP A 4 -12.62 -17.61 -12.36
C ASP A 4 -13.03 -16.34 -11.58
N ALA A 5 -13.11 -16.43 -10.25
CA ALA A 5 -13.46 -15.30 -9.42
C ALA A 5 -12.40 -14.19 -9.55
N LEU A 6 -12.87 -12.97 -9.84
CA LEU A 6 -12.03 -11.79 -9.95
C LEU A 6 -12.09 -10.97 -8.66
N ILE A 7 -10.95 -10.78 -8.04
CA ILE A 7 -10.77 -9.89 -6.90
C ILE A 7 -10.08 -8.61 -7.39
N LEU A 8 -10.76 -7.49 -7.28
CA LEU A 8 -10.19 -6.20 -7.64
C LEU A 8 -9.72 -5.48 -6.37
N VAL A 9 -8.47 -5.03 -6.38
CA VAL A 9 -7.85 -4.32 -5.25
C VAL A 9 -7.51 -2.89 -5.69
N ARG A 10 -8.06 -1.89 -5.02
CA ARG A 10 -7.71 -0.48 -5.20
C ARG A 10 -6.52 -0.14 -4.32
N GLY A 11 -5.41 0.26 -4.94
CA GLY A 11 -4.13 0.52 -4.30
C GLY A 11 -3.16 -0.68 -4.34
N GLY A 12 -1.88 -0.41 -4.57
CA GLY A 12 -0.78 -1.38 -4.65
C GLY A 12 0.37 -1.08 -3.68
N GLY A 13 0.13 -0.29 -2.62
CA GLY A 13 1.12 -0.01 -1.56
C GLY A 13 1.46 -1.24 -0.72
N ASP A 14 2.35 -1.10 0.27
CA ASP A 14 2.89 -2.22 1.06
C ASP A 14 1.82 -3.07 1.77
N LEU A 15 0.77 -2.47 2.33
CA LEU A 15 -0.31 -3.21 2.96
C LEU A 15 -1.21 -3.91 1.94
N ALA A 16 -1.52 -3.23 0.82
CA ALA A 16 -2.26 -3.81 -0.31
C ALA A 16 -1.49 -5.00 -0.89
N THR A 17 -0.17 -4.89 -1.03
CA THR A 17 0.71 -5.95 -1.53
C THR A 17 0.57 -7.23 -0.72
N GLY A 18 0.53 -7.15 0.61
CA GLY A 18 0.29 -8.33 1.45
C GLY A 18 -1.06 -9.00 1.17
N THR A 19 -2.10 -8.21 0.94
CA THR A 19 -3.43 -8.70 0.54
C THR A 19 -3.40 -9.37 -0.83
N VAL A 20 -2.83 -8.69 -1.83
CA VAL A 20 -2.70 -9.23 -3.21
C VAL A 20 -1.89 -10.52 -3.21
N HIS A 21 -0.75 -10.54 -2.51
CA HIS A 21 0.10 -11.73 -2.40
C HIS A 21 -0.67 -12.92 -1.80
N ARG A 22 -1.43 -12.71 -0.74
CA ARG A 22 -2.21 -13.77 -0.09
C ARG A 22 -3.30 -14.33 -1.01
N LEU A 23 -4.01 -13.46 -1.73
CA LEU A 23 -5.07 -13.84 -2.65
C LEU A 23 -4.51 -14.58 -3.87
N TRP A 24 -3.43 -14.07 -4.46
CA TRP A 24 -2.71 -14.72 -5.55
C TRP A 24 -2.17 -16.10 -5.14
N SER A 25 -1.53 -16.22 -3.97
CA SER A 25 -1.05 -17.50 -3.44
C SER A 25 -2.17 -18.51 -3.18
N ALA A 26 -3.40 -18.05 -2.97
CA ALA A 26 -4.59 -18.89 -2.87
C ALA A 26 -5.17 -19.28 -4.25
N GLY A 27 -4.53 -18.90 -5.36
CA GLY A 27 -4.93 -19.24 -6.72
C GLY A 27 -6.07 -18.37 -7.27
N LEU A 28 -6.33 -17.20 -6.68
CA LEU A 28 -7.37 -16.27 -7.13
C LEU A 28 -6.83 -15.31 -8.19
N ARG A 29 -7.68 -14.92 -9.14
CA ARG A 29 -7.38 -13.85 -10.08
C ARG A 29 -7.49 -12.51 -9.38
N VAL A 30 -6.39 -11.75 -9.37
CA VAL A 30 -6.35 -10.42 -8.77
C VAL A 30 -6.03 -9.38 -9.83
N LEU A 31 -6.73 -8.24 -9.80
CA LEU A 31 -6.43 -7.03 -10.59
C LEU A 31 -6.20 -5.88 -9.61
N VAL A 32 -5.11 -5.14 -9.79
CA VAL A 32 -4.81 -3.94 -8.98
C VAL A 32 -5.12 -2.69 -9.79
N LEU A 33 -5.87 -1.75 -9.20
CA LEU A 33 -6.03 -0.39 -9.71
C LEU A 33 -5.17 0.56 -8.88
N GLU A 34 -4.40 1.40 -9.55
CA GLU A 34 -3.46 2.29 -8.86
C GLU A 34 -3.53 3.73 -9.40
N ALA A 35 -2.98 4.67 -8.64
CA ALA A 35 -2.78 6.05 -9.06
C ALA A 35 -1.72 6.15 -10.15
N GLU A 36 -1.75 7.23 -10.93
CA GLU A 36 -0.73 7.54 -11.94
C GLU A 36 0.65 7.78 -11.30
N HIS A 37 0.65 8.37 -10.09
CA HIS A 37 1.86 8.65 -9.32
C HIS A 37 1.72 8.10 -7.91
N PRO A 38 1.96 6.79 -7.70
CA PRO A 38 1.92 6.20 -6.37
C PRO A 38 3.04 6.72 -5.47
N ALA A 39 2.70 6.92 -4.18
CA ALA A 39 3.57 7.54 -3.18
C ALA A 39 4.04 6.57 -2.10
N ALA A 40 4.20 5.31 -2.42
CA ALA A 40 4.68 4.32 -1.45
C ALA A 40 6.12 4.64 -1.02
N ILE A 41 6.36 4.71 0.28
CA ILE A 41 7.72 4.84 0.81
C ILE A 41 8.40 3.48 1.00
N ARG A 42 7.65 2.41 1.29
CA ARG A 42 8.16 1.04 1.36
C ARG A 42 8.16 0.38 -0.01
N ARG A 43 8.82 1.03 -0.98
CA ARG A 43 8.78 0.69 -2.40
C ARG A 43 9.20 -0.76 -2.69
N GLN A 44 10.19 -1.29 -1.96
CA GLN A 44 10.71 -2.64 -2.15
C GLN A 44 9.68 -3.76 -1.87
N VAL A 45 8.56 -3.42 -1.25
CA VAL A 45 7.47 -4.35 -0.94
C VAL A 45 6.11 -3.81 -1.39
N SER A 46 6.11 -3.01 -2.47
CA SER A 46 4.91 -2.36 -3.00
C SER A 46 4.72 -2.66 -4.48
N LEU A 47 3.62 -3.29 -4.86
CA LEU A 47 3.31 -3.63 -6.25
C LEU A 47 3.01 -2.38 -7.11
N CYS A 48 2.70 -1.25 -6.48
CA CYS A 48 2.52 0.02 -7.19
C CYS A 48 3.78 0.50 -7.92
N GLU A 49 4.97 -0.03 -7.59
CA GLU A 49 6.19 0.26 -8.35
C GLU A 49 6.11 -0.19 -9.82
N ALA A 50 5.26 -1.17 -10.15
CA ALA A 50 4.99 -1.55 -11.52
C ALA A 50 4.47 -0.39 -12.39
N VAL A 51 3.81 0.61 -11.79
CA VAL A 51 3.36 1.82 -12.51
C VAL A 51 4.53 2.59 -13.11
N TYR A 52 5.66 2.63 -12.41
CA TYR A 52 6.86 3.35 -12.85
C TYR A 52 7.81 2.48 -13.68
N GLU A 53 7.99 1.23 -13.29
CA GLU A 53 9.01 0.32 -13.87
C GLU A 53 8.45 -0.60 -14.98
N GLY A 54 7.12 -0.58 -15.22
CA GLY A 54 6.46 -1.52 -16.10
C GLY A 54 6.13 -2.86 -15.42
N GLU A 55 7.05 -3.37 -14.59
CA GLU A 55 6.84 -4.55 -13.74
C GLU A 55 7.61 -4.44 -12.42
N THR A 56 7.18 -5.22 -11.43
CA THR A 56 7.88 -5.39 -10.16
C THR A 56 7.61 -6.78 -9.58
N ALA A 57 8.42 -7.19 -8.61
CA ALA A 57 8.21 -8.46 -7.91
C ALA A 57 8.43 -8.32 -6.41
N VAL A 58 7.54 -8.94 -5.62
CA VAL A 58 7.61 -8.99 -4.16
C VAL A 58 7.39 -10.44 -3.71
N GLU A 59 8.36 -11.04 -3.05
CA GLU A 59 8.29 -12.41 -2.51
C GLU A 59 7.75 -13.44 -3.53
N GLY A 60 8.24 -13.38 -4.77
CA GLY A 60 7.85 -14.31 -5.85
C GLY A 60 6.58 -13.91 -6.61
N LEU A 61 5.77 -13.00 -6.10
CA LEU A 61 4.65 -12.43 -6.83
C LEU A 61 5.16 -11.37 -7.81
N ARG A 62 4.95 -11.58 -9.10
CA ARG A 62 5.22 -10.60 -10.16
C ARG A 62 3.95 -9.77 -10.44
N ALA A 63 4.09 -8.46 -10.51
CA ALA A 63 3.06 -7.53 -10.92
C ALA A 63 3.48 -6.81 -12.20
N VAL A 64 2.58 -6.72 -13.16
CA VAL A 64 2.85 -6.16 -14.50
C VAL A 64 1.87 -5.04 -14.79
N ARG A 65 2.38 -3.87 -15.18
CA ARG A 65 1.57 -2.76 -15.63
C ARG A 65 0.87 -3.13 -16.94
N ILE A 66 -0.43 -2.83 -17.01
CA ILE A 66 -1.23 -2.94 -18.21
C ILE A 66 -1.86 -1.60 -18.55
N GLU A 67 -2.17 -1.38 -19.83
CA GLU A 67 -2.81 -0.14 -20.29
C GLU A 67 -4.33 -0.29 -20.46
N THR A 68 -4.81 -1.53 -20.61
CA THR A 68 -6.24 -1.83 -20.77
C THR A 68 -6.61 -3.13 -20.07
N LEU A 69 -7.90 -3.25 -19.65
CA LEU A 69 -8.43 -4.48 -19.04
C LEU A 69 -8.25 -5.73 -19.92
N ALA A 70 -8.27 -5.58 -21.24
CA ALA A 70 -8.10 -6.70 -22.18
C ALA A 70 -6.75 -7.43 -22.02
N GLN A 71 -5.72 -6.73 -21.54
CA GLN A 71 -4.39 -7.31 -21.33
C GLN A 71 -4.30 -8.15 -20.05
N ALA A 72 -5.29 -8.05 -19.15
CA ALA A 72 -5.24 -8.73 -17.84
C ALA A 72 -5.18 -10.26 -17.98
N GLU A 73 -5.93 -10.83 -18.95
CA GLU A 73 -5.98 -12.28 -19.17
C GLU A 73 -4.60 -12.86 -19.51
N GLU A 74 -3.79 -12.14 -20.31
CA GLU A 74 -2.45 -12.59 -20.67
C GLU A 74 -1.48 -12.55 -19.47
N VAL A 75 -1.64 -11.55 -18.60
CA VAL A 75 -0.84 -11.44 -17.37
C VAL A 75 -1.19 -12.57 -16.40
N TRP A 76 -2.48 -12.89 -16.22
CA TRP A 76 -2.90 -14.03 -15.37
C TRP A 76 -2.39 -15.38 -15.88
N LYS A 77 -2.39 -15.60 -17.20
CA LYS A 77 -1.79 -16.83 -17.79
C LYS A 77 -0.31 -17.01 -17.45
N GLN A 78 0.39 -15.92 -17.24
CA GLN A 78 1.80 -15.91 -16.81
C GLN A 78 1.97 -16.02 -15.29
N ASN A 79 0.90 -16.34 -14.55
CA ASN A 79 0.88 -16.37 -13.08
C ASN A 79 1.35 -15.07 -12.44
N ALA A 80 1.01 -13.93 -13.03
CA ALA A 80 1.33 -12.59 -12.55
C ALA A 80 0.04 -11.80 -12.25
N VAL A 81 0.18 -10.65 -11.60
CA VAL A 81 -0.93 -9.76 -11.25
C VAL A 81 -0.87 -8.51 -12.13
N PRO A 82 -1.92 -8.22 -12.91
CA PRO A 82 -2.02 -6.98 -13.66
C PRO A 82 -2.23 -5.77 -12.74
N VAL A 83 -1.55 -4.66 -13.06
CA VAL A 83 -1.69 -3.35 -12.41
C VAL A 83 -2.13 -2.35 -13.46
N LEU A 84 -3.30 -1.78 -13.30
CA LEU A 84 -3.89 -0.79 -14.20
C LEU A 84 -3.90 0.59 -13.54
N VAL A 85 -3.44 1.62 -14.24
CA VAL A 85 -3.55 3.00 -13.78
C VAL A 85 -5.00 3.47 -13.96
N ASP A 86 -5.74 3.50 -12.86
CA ASP A 86 -7.13 3.94 -12.81
C ASP A 86 -7.50 4.47 -11.42
N PRO A 87 -7.05 5.67 -11.04
CA PRO A 87 -7.29 6.23 -9.71
C PRO A 87 -8.77 6.44 -9.39
N GLN A 88 -9.61 6.61 -10.41
CA GLN A 88 -11.04 6.87 -10.26
C GLN A 88 -11.87 5.58 -10.23
N GLY A 89 -11.28 4.42 -10.54
CA GLY A 89 -11.98 3.14 -10.55
C GLY A 89 -12.98 2.97 -11.69
N LYS A 90 -12.78 3.66 -12.82
CA LYS A 90 -13.66 3.54 -14.01
C LYS A 90 -13.71 2.12 -14.57
N SER A 91 -12.65 1.35 -14.33
CA SER A 91 -12.53 -0.04 -14.77
C SER A 91 -13.32 -1.03 -13.89
N ILE A 92 -13.83 -0.62 -12.73
CA ILE A 92 -14.53 -1.52 -11.80
C ILE A 92 -15.79 -2.08 -12.46
N ALA A 93 -16.66 -1.21 -12.98
CA ALA A 93 -17.92 -1.65 -13.59
C ALA A 93 -17.71 -2.54 -14.85
N PRO A 94 -16.79 -2.22 -15.79
CA PRO A 94 -16.47 -3.12 -16.90
C PRO A 94 -15.83 -4.44 -16.47
N ALA A 95 -14.99 -4.45 -15.43
CA ALA A 95 -14.31 -5.64 -14.93
C ALA A 95 -15.25 -6.60 -14.20
N LYS A 96 -16.35 -6.11 -13.62
CA LYS A 96 -17.36 -6.87 -12.86
C LYS A 96 -16.73 -7.80 -11.81
N PRO A 97 -15.97 -7.27 -10.85
CA PRO A 97 -15.32 -8.10 -9.84
C PRO A 97 -16.35 -8.82 -8.95
N ASP A 98 -16.00 -10.01 -8.47
CA ASP A 98 -16.75 -10.73 -7.44
C ASP A 98 -16.55 -10.11 -6.06
N VAL A 99 -15.36 -9.55 -5.82
CA VAL A 99 -14.99 -8.83 -4.60
C VAL A 99 -14.17 -7.61 -4.95
N LEU A 100 -14.49 -6.49 -4.32
CA LEU A 100 -13.70 -5.26 -4.35
C LEU A 100 -13.05 -5.03 -2.98
N VAL A 101 -11.73 -4.79 -2.98
CA VAL A 101 -10.97 -4.43 -1.77
C VAL A 101 -10.42 -3.02 -1.95
N ASP A 102 -10.86 -2.06 -1.14
CA ASP A 102 -10.22 -0.75 -1.06
C ASP A 102 -9.03 -0.82 -0.07
N ALA A 103 -7.84 -0.77 -0.62
CA ALA A 103 -6.57 -0.83 0.07
C ALA A 103 -5.70 0.43 -0.19
N ILE A 104 -6.34 1.54 -0.60
CA ILE A 104 -5.66 2.83 -0.86
C ILE A 104 -5.07 3.40 0.44
N LEU A 105 -5.76 3.19 1.57
CA LEU A 105 -5.34 3.66 2.91
C LEU A 105 -5.24 5.20 3.01
N ALA A 106 -6.07 5.91 2.27
CA ALA A 106 -6.13 7.37 2.28
C ALA A 106 -6.72 7.98 3.56
N LYS A 107 -7.17 7.14 4.52
CA LYS A 107 -7.83 7.53 5.77
C LYS A 107 -9.16 8.28 5.57
N LYS A 108 -9.65 8.28 4.36
CA LYS A 108 -10.94 8.78 3.90
C LYS A 108 -11.38 7.96 2.69
N ASN A 109 -12.67 7.84 2.49
CA ASN A 109 -13.22 7.21 1.29
C ASN A 109 -12.94 8.07 0.05
N LEU A 110 -12.35 7.48 -0.97
CA LEU A 110 -12.08 8.10 -2.28
C LEU A 110 -13.05 7.59 -3.36
N GLY A 111 -14.31 7.37 -2.98
CA GLY A 111 -15.38 7.03 -3.91
C GLY A 111 -15.65 5.52 -4.04
N THR A 112 -15.23 4.68 -3.10
CA THR A 112 -15.67 3.28 -3.04
C THR A 112 -17.06 3.18 -2.42
N THR A 113 -17.98 2.47 -3.09
CA THR A 113 -19.35 2.26 -2.64
C THR A 113 -19.72 0.76 -2.66
N ARG A 114 -20.75 0.40 -1.89
CA ARG A 114 -21.18 -1.00 -1.71
C ARG A 114 -21.68 -1.68 -2.98
N ASP A 115 -22.17 -0.93 -3.93
CA ASP A 115 -22.74 -1.42 -5.20
C ASP A 115 -21.68 -1.74 -6.27
N MET A 116 -20.40 -1.46 -5.98
CA MET A 116 -19.32 -1.71 -6.92
C MET A 116 -18.96 -3.19 -7.10
N ALA A 117 -19.34 -4.06 -6.15
CA ALA A 117 -19.14 -5.51 -6.22
C ALA A 117 -20.12 -6.27 -5.31
N PRO A 118 -20.35 -7.59 -5.52
CA PRO A 118 -21.14 -8.42 -4.60
C PRO A 118 -20.63 -8.47 -3.16
N LEU A 119 -19.35 -8.20 -2.93
CA LEU A 119 -18.73 -7.96 -1.62
C LEU A 119 -17.72 -6.83 -1.74
N THR A 120 -17.87 -5.81 -0.90
CA THR A 120 -16.93 -4.70 -0.80
C THR A 120 -16.25 -4.68 0.57
N ILE A 121 -14.91 -4.60 0.57
CA ILE A 121 -14.05 -4.64 1.76
C ILE A 121 -13.19 -3.38 1.75
N ALA A 122 -13.09 -2.65 2.86
CA ALA A 122 -12.15 -1.56 2.99
C ALA A 122 -11.13 -1.81 4.11
N LEU A 123 -9.88 -1.38 3.92
CA LEU A 123 -8.81 -1.51 4.89
C LEU A 123 -8.62 -0.22 5.70
N GLY A 124 -8.86 -0.30 7.00
CA GLY A 124 -8.59 0.78 7.96
C GLY A 124 -9.63 1.89 8.02
N PRO A 125 -9.25 3.04 8.60
CA PRO A 125 -10.17 4.15 8.85
C PRO A 125 -10.54 4.89 7.56
N GLY A 126 -11.69 5.58 7.62
CA GLY A 126 -12.23 6.37 6.51
C GLY A 126 -13.46 5.76 5.88
N PHE A 127 -13.89 4.59 6.38
CA PHE A 127 -15.07 3.86 5.92
C PHE A 127 -15.96 3.45 7.09
N THR A 128 -17.26 3.36 6.83
CA THR A 128 -18.26 2.79 7.73
C THR A 128 -18.83 1.52 7.10
N ALA A 129 -18.62 0.38 7.76
CA ALA A 129 -19.20 -0.89 7.35
C ALA A 129 -20.73 -0.83 7.43
N GLY A 130 -21.39 -1.38 6.40
CA GLY A 130 -22.85 -1.33 6.25
C GLY A 130 -23.36 -0.06 5.56
N GLN A 131 -22.53 0.97 5.41
CA GLN A 131 -22.84 2.22 4.70
C GLN A 131 -22.01 2.41 3.44
N ASP A 132 -20.68 2.61 3.59
CA ASP A 132 -19.76 2.85 2.48
C ASP A 132 -19.38 1.55 1.77
N VAL A 133 -19.12 0.51 2.57
CA VAL A 133 -18.71 -0.84 2.15
C VAL A 133 -19.42 -1.88 3.00
N ASP A 134 -19.40 -3.15 2.58
CA ASP A 134 -20.00 -4.22 3.37
C ASP A 134 -19.20 -4.52 4.63
N VAL A 135 -17.86 -4.47 4.54
CA VAL A 135 -16.97 -4.86 5.63
C VAL A 135 -15.74 -3.93 5.69
N VAL A 136 -15.32 -3.60 6.90
CA VAL A 136 -14.06 -2.91 7.17
C VAL A 136 -13.11 -3.85 7.91
N VAL A 137 -11.82 -3.86 7.55
CA VAL A 137 -10.79 -4.60 8.27
C VAL A 137 -9.90 -3.63 9.05
N GLU A 138 -9.75 -3.85 10.36
CA GLU A 138 -8.96 -3.00 11.25
C GLU A 138 -7.47 -3.05 10.90
N THR A 139 -6.84 -1.89 10.80
CA THR A 139 -5.41 -1.76 10.47
C THR A 139 -4.55 -1.21 11.59
N LYS A 140 -5.11 -0.80 12.71
CA LYS A 140 -4.34 -0.33 13.86
C LYS A 140 -3.62 -1.50 14.54
N ARG A 141 -2.31 -1.36 14.79
CA ARG A 141 -1.52 -2.38 15.52
C ARG A 141 -2.10 -2.63 16.91
N GLY A 142 -1.99 -3.87 17.38
CA GLY A 142 -2.48 -4.37 18.66
C GLY A 142 -3.44 -5.53 18.49
N HIS A 143 -4.14 -5.92 19.54
CA HIS A 143 -5.04 -7.08 19.57
C HIS A 143 -6.24 -7.01 18.59
N ARG A 144 -6.51 -5.82 18.05
CA ARG A 144 -7.60 -5.62 17.09
C ARG A 144 -7.13 -5.64 15.63
N LEU A 145 -5.83 -5.72 15.38
CA LEU A 145 -5.29 -5.78 14.01
C LEU A 145 -5.91 -6.93 13.24
N GLY A 146 -6.38 -6.66 12.03
CA GLY A 146 -7.05 -7.65 11.19
C GLY A 146 -8.50 -7.97 11.59
N ARG A 147 -9.05 -7.34 12.64
CA ARG A 147 -10.44 -7.60 13.03
C ARG A 147 -11.42 -7.21 11.93
N ILE A 148 -12.34 -8.13 11.62
CA ILE A 148 -13.42 -7.93 10.66
C ILE A 148 -14.54 -7.13 11.35
N ILE A 149 -14.91 -6.00 10.78
CA ILE A 149 -15.93 -5.07 11.27
C ILE A 149 -17.08 -5.08 10.26
N ARG A 150 -18.26 -5.54 10.66
CA ARG A 150 -19.45 -5.62 9.82
C ARG A 150 -20.43 -4.46 10.07
N GLU A 151 -20.22 -3.70 11.14
CA GLU A 151 -21.01 -2.53 11.52
C GLU A 151 -20.09 -1.51 12.19
N GLY A 152 -20.18 -0.24 11.77
CA GLY A 152 -19.33 0.85 12.26
C GLY A 152 -18.00 0.96 11.54
N SER A 153 -17.01 1.57 12.18
CA SER A 153 -15.74 1.98 11.55
C SER A 153 -14.52 1.41 12.28
N ALA A 154 -13.40 1.32 11.57
CA ALA A 154 -12.10 1.06 12.18
C ALA A 154 -11.68 2.21 13.11
N ILE A 155 -10.74 1.94 14.01
CA ILE A 155 -10.21 2.94 14.93
C ILE A 155 -9.60 4.09 14.12
N PRO A 156 -9.96 5.35 14.40
CA PRO A 156 -9.42 6.51 13.70
C PRO A 156 -7.89 6.55 13.74
N ASP A 157 -7.30 7.04 12.64
CA ASP A 157 -5.87 7.29 12.61
C ASP A 157 -5.51 8.43 13.56
N THR A 158 -4.52 8.19 14.41
CA THR A 158 -4.04 9.19 15.38
C THR A 158 -2.90 10.04 14.83
N GLY A 159 -2.36 9.71 13.66
CA GLY A 159 -1.13 10.31 13.12
C GLY A 159 0.12 9.99 13.95
N ILE A 160 -0.01 9.16 14.99
CA ILE A 160 1.11 8.80 15.87
C ILE A 160 1.64 7.43 15.47
N PRO A 161 2.89 7.33 14.97
CA PRO A 161 3.51 6.07 14.63
C PRO A 161 3.67 5.16 15.87
N GLY A 162 3.56 3.85 15.66
CA GLY A 162 3.87 2.88 16.72
C GLY A 162 5.34 2.98 17.16
N ILE A 163 5.58 2.74 18.44
CA ILE A 163 6.94 2.71 19.03
C ILE A 163 7.65 1.44 18.54
N ILE A 164 8.86 1.59 18.02
CA ILE A 164 9.78 0.51 17.64
C ILE A 164 11.17 0.86 18.16
N GLY A 165 11.79 -0.03 18.93
CA GLY A 165 13.12 0.22 19.50
C GLY A 165 13.20 1.48 20.35
N GLY A 166 12.11 1.88 21.02
CA GLY A 166 12.03 3.08 21.86
C GLY A 166 11.69 4.38 21.09
N TYR A 167 11.62 4.36 19.77
CA TYR A 167 11.34 5.55 18.94
C TYR A 167 9.93 5.49 18.34
N GLY A 168 9.26 6.63 18.25
CA GLY A 168 7.93 6.81 17.69
C GLY A 168 7.93 7.76 16.49
N LYS A 169 7.69 9.05 16.74
CA LYS A 169 7.61 10.09 15.69
C LYS A 169 8.95 10.31 14.99
N GLU A 170 10.05 10.16 15.67
CA GLU A 170 11.42 10.35 15.19
C GLU A 170 11.79 9.42 14.04
N ARG A 171 11.08 8.28 13.96
CA ARG A 171 11.28 7.29 12.89
C ARG A 171 10.69 7.74 11.55
N VAL A 172 9.70 8.62 11.59
CA VAL A 172 8.95 9.04 10.39
C VAL A 172 9.39 10.43 9.97
N ILE A 173 9.95 10.51 8.78
CA ILE A 173 10.47 11.76 8.23
C ILE A 173 9.43 12.34 7.27
N HIS A 174 9.14 13.63 7.46
CA HIS A 174 8.20 14.39 6.64
C HIS A 174 8.94 15.52 5.91
N ALA A 175 8.44 15.87 4.73
CA ALA A 175 8.92 17.04 3.99
C ALA A 175 8.67 18.32 4.80
N GLY A 176 9.70 19.13 4.98
CA GLY A 176 9.60 20.43 5.65
C GLY A 176 9.13 21.56 4.71
N THR A 177 9.19 21.34 3.41
CA THR A 177 8.84 22.34 2.38
C THR A 177 8.18 21.66 1.18
N ALA A 178 7.55 22.47 0.31
CA ALA A 178 7.06 22.03 -0.99
C ALA A 178 8.21 22.00 -2.02
N GLY A 179 8.14 21.06 -2.95
CA GLY A 179 9.12 20.94 -4.03
C GLY A 179 9.18 19.54 -4.63
N ILE A 180 10.27 19.25 -5.33
CA ILE A 180 10.54 17.93 -5.93
C ILE A 180 11.52 17.19 -5.05
N PHE A 181 11.11 16.02 -4.58
CA PHE A 181 11.93 15.14 -3.76
C PHE A 181 13.03 14.46 -4.58
N MET A 182 14.24 14.38 -4.02
CA MET A 182 15.42 13.78 -4.65
C MET A 182 16.13 12.92 -3.61
N ASP A 183 16.10 11.60 -3.77
CA ASP A 183 16.77 10.67 -2.89
C ASP A 183 18.31 10.71 -3.07
N LEU A 184 19.04 10.62 -1.98
CA LEU A 184 20.51 10.53 -1.93
C LEU A 184 20.99 9.20 -1.36
N ARG A 185 20.08 8.45 -0.74
CA ARG A 185 20.30 7.16 -0.12
C ARG A 185 19.32 6.14 -0.69
N LYS A 186 19.51 4.87 -0.36
CA LYS A 186 18.67 3.75 -0.82
C LYS A 186 18.00 3.05 0.36
N ILE A 187 16.84 2.44 0.12
CA ILE A 187 16.23 1.55 1.11
C ILE A 187 17.18 0.40 1.41
N GLY A 188 17.43 0.17 2.71
CA GLY A 188 18.39 -0.79 3.23
C GLY A 188 19.72 -0.15 3.68
N ASP A 189 20.00 1.10 3.33
CA ASP A 189 21.19 1.79 3.85
C ASP A 189 21.08 1.99 5.36
N ILE A 190 22.21 1.84 6.06
CA ILE A 190 22.38 2.27 7.44
C ILE A 190 22.73 3.75 7.41
N VAL A 191 21.99 4.54 8.17
CA VAL A 191 22.15 6.00 8.25
C VAL A 191 22.34 6.43 9.68
N GLU A 192 23.09 7.51 9.90
CA GLU A 192 23.38 8.07 11.22
C GLU A 192 22.46 9.27 11.53
N ALA A 193 22.17 9.50 12.80
CA ALA A 193 21.38 10.67 13.23
C ALA A 193 22.01 11.97 12.70
N GLY A 194 21.20 12.84 12.11
CA GLY A 194 21.65 14.09 11.45
C GLY A 194 22.10 13.92 10.00
N GLU A 195 22.21 12.69 9.50
CA GLU A 195 22.62 12.44 8.12
C GLU A 195 21.57 12.90 7.10
N THR A 196 22.01 13.52 5.99
CA THR A 196 21.15 13.90 4.88
C THR A 196 20.86 12.68 4.01
N ILE A 197 19.59 12.27 3.94
CA ILE A 197 19.13 11.11 3.18
C ILE A 197 18.49 11.46 1.84
N ALA A 198 18.07 12.72 1.70
CA ALA A 198 17.43 13.24 0.50
C ALA A 198 17.52 14.77 0.48
N GLN A 199 17.11 15.36 -0.62
CA GLN A 199 16.93 16.81 -0.77
C GLN A 199 15.56 17.11 -1.39
N ILE A 200 15.05 18.31 -1.15
CA ILE A 200 13.85 18.83 -1.82
C ILE A 200 14.28 20.06 -2.60
N ARG A 201 14.11 20.01 -3.94
CA ARG A 201 14.33 21.15 -4.81
C ARG A 201 13.06 21.99 -4.84
N THR A 202 13.13 23.19 -4.29
CA THR A 202 12.04 24.16 -4.26
C THR A 202 11.82 24.83 -5.62
N ALA A 203 10.73 25.56 -5.78
CA ALA A 203 10.38 26.21 -7.06
C ALA A 203 11.38 27.32 -7.47
N ASP A 204 12.05 27.96 -6.51
CA ASP A 204 13.12 28.93 -6.71
C ASP A 204 14.51 28.29 -6.95
N GLY A 205 14.56 26.95 -6.98
CA GLY A 205 15.78 26.18 -7.24
C GLY A 205 16.64 25.89 -6.02
N ALA A 206 16.25 26.31 -4.82
CA ALA A 206 17.00 26.00 -3.60
C ALA A 206 16.92 24.49 -3.27
N MET A 207 18.00 23.95 -2.69
CA MET A 207 18.11 22.55 -2.28
C MET A 207 18.01 22.46 -0.76
N ILE A 208 16.92 21.95 -0.26
CA ILE A 208 16.64 21.80 1.18
C ILE A 208 16.92 20.36 1.60
N SER A 209 17.86 20.18 2.52
CA SER A 209 18.23 18.84 3.04
C SER A 209 17.10 18.22 3.85
N VAL A 210 16.88 16.91 3.64
CA VAL A 210 16.02 16.05 4.45
C VAL A 210 16.93 15.14 5.26
N THR A 211 16.94 15.34 6.59
CA THR A 211 17.83 14.63 7.50
C THR A 211 17.06 13.63 8.37
N THR A 212 17.72 12.54 8.75
CA THR A 212 17.20 11.61 9.77
C THR A 212 17.45 12.12 11.18
N GLN A 213 16.53 11.86 12.11
CA GLN A 213 16.68 12.23 13.52
C GLN A 213 17.34 11.11 14.35
N ILE A 214 17.35 9.88 13.84
CA ILE A 214 17.84 8.71 14.54
C ILE A 214 18.76 7.88 13.64
N THR A 215 19.70 7.19 14.27
CA THR A 215 20.50 6.15 13.60
C THR A 215 19.67 4.89 13.39
N GLY A 216 19.78 4.28 12.20
CA GLY A 216 19.06 3.05 11.87
C GLY A 216 19.09 2.67 10.39
N ILE A 217 18.21 1.76 10.02
CA ILE A 217 18.03 1.34 8.64
C ILE A 217 17.04 2.28 7.95
N LEU A 218 17.36 2.77 6.78
CA LEU A 218 16.42 3.47 5.90
C LEU A 218 15.44 2.44 5.31
N ARG A 219 14.36 2.19 6.05
CA ARG A 219 13.39 1.15 5.73
C ARG A 219 12.41 1.55 4.65
N GLY A 220 12.14 2.81 4.54
CA GLY A 220 11.24 3.38 3.53
C GLY A 220 11.75 4.73 3.05
N LEU A 221 11.65 4.98 1.75
CA LEU A 221 12.09 6.20 1.10
C LEU A 221 11.20 6.47 -0.12
N LEU A 222 10.68 7.68 -0.22
CA LEU A 222 9.91 8.14 -1.37
C LEU A 222 10.77 8.10 -2.65
N ARG A 223 10.15 7.90 -3.79
CA ARG A 223 10.83 7.92 -5.10
C ARG A 223 11.29 9.33 -5.44
N SER A 224 12.47 9.44 -6.06
CA SER A 224 12.94 10.69 -6.68
C SER A 224 11.96 11.22 -7.71
N SER A 225 11.98 12.52 -7.89
CA SER A 225 11.10 13.28 -8.78
C SER A 225 9.64 13.37 -8.34
N TYR A 226 9.30 12.87 -7.13
CA TYR A 226 7.95 13.00 -6.60
C TYR A 226 7.69 14.41 -6.05
N PRO A 227 6.56 15.07 -6.42
CA PRO A 227 6.20 16.38 -5.85
C PRO A 227 5.72 16.20 -4.40
N VAL A 228 6.31 16.97 -3.49
CA VAL A 228 5.96 16.92 -2.07
C VAL A 228 5.46 18.26 -1.58
N THR A 229 4.65 18.22 -0.52
CA THR A 229 4.17 19.39 0.23
C THR A 229 4.63 19.30 1.68
N PRO A 230 4.65 20.39 2.46
CA PRO A 230 4.96 20.32 3.88
C PRO A 230 4.11 19.29 4.61
N GLY A 231 4.75 18.48 5.45
CA GLY A 231 4.09 17.40 6.18
C GLY A 231 3.90 16.08 5.38
N PHE A 232 4.26 16.03 4.10
CA PHE A 232 4.20 14.80 3.33
C PHE A 232 5.24 13.80 3.84
N LYS A 233 4.83 12.55 4.12
CA LYS A 233 5.73 11.50 4.60
C LYS A 233 6.68 11.07 3.50
N VAL A 234 8.00 11.20 3.72
CA VAL A 234 9.02 10.92 2.70
C VAL A 234 9.93 9.74 3.06
N ALA A 235 10.08 9.40 4.35
CA ALA A 235 10.91 8.28 4.75
C ALA A 235 10.47 7.65 6.07
N ASP A 236 11.00 6.45 6.35
CA ASP A 236 10.80 5.69 7.59
C ASP A 236 12.12 5.01 7.98
N ILE A 237 12.59 5.24 9.23
CA ILE A 237 13.80 4.64 9.78
C ILE A 237 13.42 3.53 10.76
N ASP A 238 14.09 2.39 10.67
CA ASP A 238 14.02 1.33 11.68
C ASP A 238 15.31 1.35 12.51
N PRO A 239 15.25 1.60 13.83
CA PRO A 239 16.44 1.67 14.68
C PRO A 239 17.14 0.31 14.87
N ARG A 240 16.46 -0.79 14.52
CA ARG A 240 16.96 -2.17 14.69
C ARG A 240 17.79 -2.58 13.49
N LYS A 241 19.13 -2.42 13.57
CA LYS A 241 20.05 -2.69 12.46
C LYS A 241 20.06 -4.17 12.02
N GLU A 242 19.69 -5.08 12.92
CA GLU A 242 19.55 -6.51 12.66
C GLU A 242 18.36 -6.87 11.76
N GLU A 243 17.40 -5.97 11.62
CA GLU A 243 16.16 -6.16 10.87
C GLU A 243 16.25 -5.75 9.38
N LEU A 244 17.47 -5.65 8.82
CA LEU A 244 17.70 -5.18 7.46
C LEU A 244 16.90 -5.98 6.42
N SER A 245 16.83 -7.29 6.54
CA SER A 245 16.08 -8.15 5.63
C SER A 245 14.59 -7.79 5.54
N ASN A 246 14.03 -7.24 6.62
CA ASN A 246 12.62 -6.86 6.68
C ASN A 246 12.27 -5.63 5.81
N CYS A 247 13.27 -4.93 5.28
CA CYS A 247 13.04 -3.90 4.27
C CYS A 247 12.42 -4.47 2.99
N PHE A 248 12.70 -5.74 2.69
CA PHE A 248 12.35 -6.45 1.47
C PHE A 248 11.26 -7.51 1.67
N LEU A 249 10.67 -7.58 2.86
CA LEU A 249 9.64 -8.54 3.21
C LEU A 249 8.29 -7.88 3.51
N ILE A 250 7.22 -8.56 3.10
CA ILE A 250 5.85 -8.19 3.47
C ILE A 250 5.73 -8.24 4.99
N SER A 251 5.27 -7.16 5.60
CA SER A 251 5.21 -7.03 7.05
C SER A 251 4.19 -7.96 7.71
N ASP A 252 4.42 -8.26 9.01
CA ASP A 252 3.48 -8.92 9.91
C ASP A 252 2.08 -8.29 9.85
N LYS A 253 2.02 -6.97 9.86
CA LYS A 253 0.77 -6.20 9.75
C LYS A 253 0.04 -6.48 8.43
N ALA A 254 0.76 -6.43 7.31
CA ALA A 254 0.17 -6.70 6.00
C ALA A 254 -0.33 -8.15 5.90
N ARG A 255 0.43 -9.12 6.43
CA ARG A 255 0.03 -10.54 6.46
C ARG A 255 -1.18 -10.80 7.33
N CYS A 256 -1.28 -10.16 8.50
CA CYS A 256 -2.43 -10.27 9.39
C CYS A 256 -3.71 -9.75 8.70
N ILE A 257 -3.67 -8.55 8.12
CA ILE A 257 -4.79 -7.95 7.39
C ILE A 257 -5.20 -8.84 6.20
N ALA A 258 -4.23 -9.34 5.45
CA ALA A 258 -4.45 -10.22 4.30
C ALA A 258 -5.15 -11.52 4.68
N GLY A 259 -4.91 -12.06 5.88
CA GLY A 259 -5.62 -13.23 6.41
C GLY A 259 -7.12 -12.98 6.52
N SER A 260 -7.51 -11.85 7.09
CA SER A 260 -8.92 -11.47 7.24
C SER A 260 -9.60 -11.21 5.89
N VAL A 261 -8.88 -10.59 4.94
CA VAL A 261 -9.41 -10.41 3.58
C VAL A 261 -9.63 -11.76 2.90
N LEU A 262 -8.67 -12.69 2.99
CA LEU A 262 -8.83 -14.03 2.42
C LEU A 262 -10.02 -14.76 3.03
N GLU A 263 -10.23 -14.70 4.36
CA GLU A 263 -11.39 -15.27 5.04
C GLU A 263 -12.71 -14.76 4.43
N LEU A 264 -12.82 -13.44 4.26
CA LEU A 264 -14.01 -12.80 3.69
C LEU A 264 -14.24 -13.21 2.23
N VAL A 265 -13.18 -13.24 1.42
CA VAL A 265 -13.23 -13.66 0.02
C VAL A 265 -13.67 -15.13 -0.08
N CYS A 266 -13.05 -16.03 0.67
CA CYS A 266 -13.45 -17.45 0.70
C CYS A 266 -14.92 -17.61 1.12
N THR A 267 -15.36 -16.92 2.18
CA THR A 267 -16.74 -16.96 2.63
C THR A 267 -17.72 -16.51 1.55
N GLN A 268 -17.36 -15.49 0.76
CA GLN A 268 -18.19 -15.00 -0.36
C GLN A 268 -18.24 -16.00 -1.51
N LEU A 269 -17.10 -16.59 -1.87
CA LEU A 269 -17.00 -17.47 -3.05
C LEU A 269 -17.50 -18.90 -2.81
N TRP A 270 -17.76 -19.29 -1.56
CA TRP A 270 -18.32 -20.60 -1.20
C TRP A 270 -19.85 -20.57 -1.02
N LYS A 271 -20.48 -19.40 -1.12
CA LYS A 271 -21.94 -19.28 -1.23
C LYS A 271 -22.42 -19.67 -2.62
#